data_e78e9e89bce35b5e4d3e1d74b5fccbec
#
_entry.id   e78e9e89bce35b5e4d3e1d74b5fccbec
#
_cell.length_a   1.000
_cell.length_b   1.000
_cell.length_c   1.000
_cell.angle_alpha   90.00
_cell.angle_beta   90.00
_cell.angle_gamma   90.00
#
_symmetry.space_group_name_H-M   'P 1'
#
loop_
_entity.id
_entity.type
_entity.pdbx_description
1 polymer ?
#
loop_
_entity_poly.entity_id
_entity_poly.type
_entity_poly.pdbx_seq_one_letter_code
_entity_poly.pdbx_strand_id
1 'polypeptide(L)'
;MCIRDRRSAGAGDPVVLIEKILGPGERLPGAWATDGTTGYEFADWAGSLLVDPTGLDLLAAGSAELAGGTPFFAELALEAKREVLATLFPGQVRRLARLARTLAELDGHLDLAEARFAAAIAELVANLDVYRIYADEEGASAEDRGRLERASELAGASLDAEERRAARALVGWLVGGAVTKVQRGWPLLELRRRFSQLSGAVAAKGVEDTALYRYDGLLAVAEVGEEPGRRPLEPAEFLAAIAAREVWPRSLNALSTHDTKRSGDVRARLAVLSEVPERWLAQVQRWHDALGSSGAVSIGPHDELFIYQCLFGGWPGRGPESKGFARRVEDTAVKSAREAKRRTSWLDPDEHYEQALGRFIRRALRRTESPVPGDLDELVADLGPASATNALSLLVLQMTTPGVPDLYQGTELWSRSFVDPDNRRPVDFARRRRLLAEVNAWLAEGQPPVPWLSDPTDDRLKLAVTRVLLDLRRRRRATFDDAPSVPVSVRGRHASHLVAFARPHREGTVVVIAPRHTYALAGAGTWAVGEAWADTSIPLDPEWSGPFTNVVNGASVVPRRGALRVRDVLATVPVGVLSAP
;
A
#
# COMPACT_ATOMS: atom_id res chain seq x y z
N MET A 1 17.92 6.33 -21.88
CA MET A 1 19.01 5.35 -21.79
C MET A 1 18.39 3.99 -21.49
N CYS A 2 18.64 2.98 -22.30
CA CYS A 2 18.02 1.66 -22.17
C CYS A 2 18.63 0.93 -20.95
N ILE A 3 17.85 0.09 -20.26
CA ILE A 3 18.35 -0.75 -19.15
C ILE A 3 19.55 -1.59 -19.61
N ARG A 4 19.48 -2.11 -20.85
CA ARG A 4 20.58 -2.85 -21.51
C ARG A 4 21.87 -2.02 -21.59
N ASP A 5 21.77 -0.73 -21.91
CA ASP A 5 22.94 0.16 -22.05
C ASP A 5 23.62 0.41 -20.70
N ARG A 6 22.85 0.48 -19.61
CA ARG A 6 23.40 0.61 -18.25
C ARG A 6 24.17 -0.62 -17.80
N ARG A 7 23.65 -1.83 -18.08
CA ARG A 7 24.37 -3.09 -17.79
C ARG A 7 25.65 -3.21 -18.60
N SER A 8 25.65 -2.74 -19.85
CA SER A 8 26.83 -2.77 -20.74
C SER A 8 27.89 -1.73 -20.37
N ALA A 9 27.53 -0.63 -19.71
CA ALA A 9 28.43 0.48 -19.39
C ALA A 9 29.11 0.36 -18.02
N GLY A 10 28.71 -0.59 -17.18
CA GLY A 10 29.22 -0.75 -15.81
C GLY A 10 30.39 -1.74 -15.72
N ALA A 11 31.35 -1.45 -14.87
CA ALA A 11 32.35 -2.43 -14.42
C ALA A 11 31.70 -3.35 -13.38
N GLY A 12 31.22 -4.52 -13.78
CA GLY A 12 30.51 -5.50 -12.95
C GLY A 12 29.08 -5.73 -13.39
N ASP A 13 28.30 -6.49 -12.62
CA ASP A 13 26.86 -6.75 -12.85
C ASP A 13 26.03 -5.92 -11.84
N PRO A 14 25.67 -4.66 -12.16
CA PRO A 14 24.93 -3.81 -11.26
C PRO A 14 23.51 -4.31 -11.07
N VAL A 15 22.98 -4.24 -9.84
CA VAL A 15 21.58 -4.46 -9.55
C VAL A 15 20.77 -3.32 -10.16
N VAL A 16 19.80 -3.68 -11.03
CA VAL A 16 18.92 -2.72 -11.70
C VAL A 16 17.48 -2.97 -11.24
N LEU A 17 16.95 -2.07 -10.44
CA LEU A 17 15.55 -2.06 -10.04
C LEU A 17 14.79 -1.02 -10.85
N ILE A 18 13.53 -1.32 -11.13
CA ILE A 18 12.66 -0.37 -11.82
C ILE A 18 11.54 0.10 -10.90
N GLU A 19 11.25 1.38 -10.95
CA GLU A 19 10.07 1.94 -10.35
C GLU A 19 8.92 1.81 -11.34
N LYS A 20 8.12 0.76 -11.12
CA LYS A 20 6.89 0.49 -11.84
C LYS A 20 5.83 0.11 -10.83
N ILE A 21 4.80 0.92 -10.75
CA ILE A 21 3.61 0.58 -9.99
C ILE A 21 2.82 -0.44 -10.82
N LEU A 22 2.68 -1.65 -10.30
CA LEU A 22 1.92 -2.72 -10.93
C LEU A 22 0.44 -2.56 -10.57
N GLY A 23 -0.42 -2.58 -11.58
CA GLY A 23 -1.87 -2.63 -11.39
C GLY A 23 -2.35 -4.02 -10.93
N PRO A 24 -3.62 -4.17 -10.55
CA PRO A 24 -4.18 -5.45 -10.12
C PRO A 24 -3.96 -6.55 -11.17
N GLY A 25 -3.34 -7.66 -10.74
CA GLY A 25 -3.04 -8.79 -11.63
C GLY A 25 -1.97 -8.53 -12.69
N GLU A 26 -1.38 -7.33 -12.75
CA GLU A 26 -0.29 -7.01 -13.68
C GLU A 26 1.01 -7.69 -13.22
N ARG A 27 1.77 -8.20 -14.18
CA ARG A 27 3.07 -8.83 -13.95
C ARG A 27 4.18 -8.04 -14.62
N LEU A 28 5.35 -8.04 -13.98
CA LEU A 28 6.54 -7.51 -14.63
C LEU A 28 6.93 -8.38 -15.82
N PRO A 29 7.12 -7.81 -17.03
CA PRO A 29 7.48 -8.59 -18.19
C PRO A 29 8.81 -9.33 -18.02
N GLY A 30 8.82 -10.65 -18.17
CA GLY A 30 10.00 -11.50 -17.94
C GLY A 30 11.16 -11.23 -18.91
N ALA A 31 10.90 -10.59 -20.06
CA ALA A 31 11.93 -10.19 -21.03
C ALA A 31 12.70 -8.91 -20.63
N TRP A 32 12.29 -8.21 -19.57
CA TRP A 32 12.99 -7.00 -19.16
C TRP A 32 14.30 -7.33 -18.43
N ALA A 33 15.37 -6.64 -18.82
CA ALA A 33 16.70 -6.80 -18.23
C ALA A 33 16.82 -6.06 -16.90
N THR A 34 15.96 -6.40 -15.94
CA THR A 34 15.93 -5.85 -14.57
C THR A 34 16.13 -6.95 -13.54
N ASP A 35 16.45 -6.60 -12.31
CA ASP A 35 16.55 -7.53 -11.17
C ASP A 35 15.28 -7.52 -10.31
N GLY A 36 14.37 -6.58 -10.56
CA GLY A 36 13.12 -6.47 -9.83
C GLY A 36 12.55 -5.05 -9.81
N THR A 37 11.61 -4.84 -8.89
CA THR A 37 10.89 -3.59 -8.68
C THR A 37 11.33 -2.89 -7.38
N THR A 38 10.87 -1.64 -7.19
CA THR A 38 11.03 -0.89 -5.93
C THR A 38 10.04 -1.29 -4.84
N GLY A 39 9.13 -2.26 -5.08
CA GLY A 39 8.38 -2.98 -4.05
C GLY A 39 7.05 -2.40 -3.62
N TYR A 40 6.40 -1.55 -4.43
CA TYR A 40 5.06 -1.05 -4.12
C TYR A 40 4.02 -2.18 -4.10
N GLU A 41 4.15 -3.17 -4.97
CA GLU A 41 3.31 -4.36 -4.97
C GLU A 41 3.39 -5.15 -3.66
N PHE A 42 4.57 -5.21 -3.03
CA PHE A 42 4.71 -5.84 -1.72
C PHE A 42 3.98 -5.06 -0.63
N ALA A 43 4.07 -3.72 -0.65
CA ALA A 43 3.36 -2.86 0.29
C ALA A 43 1.84 -3.04 0.21
N ASP A 44 1.30 -3.10 -1.02
CA ASP A 44 -0.11 -3.39 -1.30
C ASP A 44 -0.54 -4.76 -0.76
N TRP A 45 0.17 -5.83 -1.16
CA TRP A 45 -0.20 -7.19 -0.75
C TRP A 45 -0.13 -7.40 0.76
N ALA A 46 0.94 -6.92 1.40
CA ALA A 46 1.12 -7.06 2.83
C ALA A 46 0.13 -6.20 3.63
N GLY A 47 -0.12 -4.95 3.19
CA GLY A 47 -1.11 -4.06 3.80
C GLY A 47 -2.53 -4.59 3.70
N SER A 48 -2.88 -5.13 2.54
CA SER A 48 -4.18 -5.73 2.25
C SER A 48 -4.55 -6.89 3.19
N LEU A 49 -3.57 -7.70 3.62
CA LEU A 49 -3.79 -8.80 4.58
C LEU A 49 -4.37 -8.35 5.92
N LEU A 50 -4.14 -7.11 6.32
CA LEU A 50 -4.50 -6.60 7.65
C LEU A 50 -5.91 -6.01 7.71
N VAL A 51 -6.57 -5.89 6.57
CA VAL A 51 -7.87 -5.26 6.46
C VAL A 51 -8.97 -6.33 6.44
N ASP A 52 -9.94 -6.21 7.34
CA ASP A 52 -11.12 -7.05 7.30
C ASP A 52 -12.04 -6.62 6.14
N PRO A 53 -12.40 -7.53 5.22
CA PRO A 53 -13.16 -7.17 4.03
C PRO A 53 -14.57 -6.67 4.35
N THR A 54 -15.25 -7.26 5.34
CA THR A 54 -16.59 -6.82 5.74
C THR A 54 -16.56 -5.45 6.37
N GLY A 55 -15.59 -5.21 7.24
CA GLY A 55 -15.41 -3.90 7.88
C GLY A 55 -14.97 -2.83 6.89
N LEU A 56 -14.18 -3.18 5.86
CA LEU A 56 -13.84 -2.23 4.79
C LEU A 56 -15.08 -1.73 4.06
N ASP A 57 -15.99 -2.64 3.68
CA ASP A 57 -17.24 -2.29 2.99
C ASP A 57 -18.13 -1.41 3.88
N LEU A 58 -18.25 -1.75 5.17
CA LEU A 58 -19.03 -0.96 6.13
C LEU A 58 -18.44 0.45 6.33
N LEU A 59 -17.12 0.56 6.43
CA LEU A 59 -16.44 1.86 6.54
C LEU A 59 -16.60 2.69 5.29
N ALA A 60 -16.50 2.09 4.10
CA ALA A 60 -16.68 2.81 2.84
C ALA A 60 -18.11 3.34 2.72
N ALA A 61 -19.12 2.51 2.99
CA ALA A 61 -20.53 2.89 2.93
C ALA A 61 -20.87 3.97 3.95
N GLY A 62 -20.52 3.77 5.23
CA GLY A 62 -20.84 4.72 6.29
C GLY A 62 -20.11 6.06 6.14
N SER A 63 -18.85 6.04 5.69
CA SER A 63 -18.11 7.27 5.40
C SER A 63 -18.69 8.03 4.21
N ALA A 64 -19.10 7.33 3.14
CA ALA A 64 -19.74 7.94 2.00
C ALA A 64 -21.10 8.58 2.36
N GLU A 65 -21.88 7.94 3.24
CA GLU A 65 -23.13 8.50 3.77
C GLU A 65 -22.86 9.80 4.55
N LEU A 66 -21.86 9.81 5.44
CA LEU A 66 -21.47 10.99 6.22
C LEU A 66 -20.92 12.13 5.34
N ALA A 67 -20.15 11.80 4.30
CA ALA A 67 -19.54 12.77 3.41
C ALA A 67 -20.49 13.28 2.28
N GLY A 68 -21.60 12.58 2.03
CA GLY A 68 -22.44 12.80 0.86
C GLY A 68 -21.75 12.43 -0.46
N GLY A 69 -20.84 11.46 -0.41
CA GLY A 69 -19.99 11.00 -1.52
C GLY A 69 -20.43 9.65 -2.10
N THR A 70 -19.50 9.00 -2.81
CA THR A 70 -19.66 7.63 -3.34
C THR A 70 -18.71 6.67 -2.62
N PRO A 71 -19.15 5.45 -2.25
CA PRO A 71 -18.26 4.43 -1.72
C PRO A 71 -17.39 3.76 -2.81
N PHE A 72 -17.68 4.02 -4.09
CA PHE A 72 -17.04 3.34 -5.21
C PHE A 72 -15.79 4.09 -5.69
N PHE A 73 -14.63 3.62 -5.31
CA PHE A 73 -13.36 4.24 -5.70
C PHE A 73 -13.15 4.31 -7.23
N ALA A 74 -13.64 3.31 -7.96
CA ALA A 74 -13.53 3.27 -9.42
C ALA A 74 -14.19 4.49 -10.10
N GLU A 75 -15.31 4.99 -9.55
CA GLU A 75 -15.98 6.21 -10.04
C GLU A 75 -15.12 7.44 -9.79
N LEU A 76 -14.56 7.57 -8.58
CA LEU A 76 -13.64 8.67 -8.22
C LEU A 76 -12.39 8.67 -9.10
N ALA A 77 -11.82 7.49 -9.36
CA ALA A 77 -10.64 7.33 -10.21
C ALA A 77 -10.92 7.71 -11.67
N LEU A 78 -12.06 7.28 -12.22
CA LEU A 78 -12.48 7.62 -13.57
C LEU A 78 -12.72 9.12 -13.73
N GLU A 79 -13.46 9.73 -12.79
CA GLU A 79 -13.72 11.19 -12.77
C GLU A 79 -12.40 11.96 -12.69
N ALA A 80 -11.51 11.60 -11.77
CA ALA A 80 -10.22 12.27 -11.59
C ALA A 80 -9.32 12.14 -12.82
N LYS A 81 -9.28 10.98 -13.49
CA LYS A 81 -8.53 10.80 -14.74
C LYS A 81 -9.08 11.68 -15.86
N ARG A 82 -10.42 11.77 -16.01
CA ARG A 82 -11.05 12.68 -16.98
C ARG A 82 -10.73 14.13 -16.69
N GLU A 83 -10.79 14.55 -15.43
CA GLU A 83 -10.45 15.91 -15.01
C GLU A 83 -9.00 16.28 -15.36
N VAL A 84 -8.02 15.44 -15.01
CA VAL A 84 -6.61 15.74 -15.31
C VAL A 84 -6.32 15.68 -16.83
N LEU A 85 -7.00 14.83 -17.59
CA LEU A 85 -6.90 14.83 -19.06
C LEU A 85 -7.37 16.17 -19.65
N ALA A 86 -8.47 16.72 -19.13
CA ALA A 86 -9.03 17.97 -19.60
C ALA A 86 -8.22 19.19 -19.14
N THR A 87 -7.67 19.17 -17.92
CA THR A 87 -7.01 20.34 -17.31
C THR A 87 -5.50 20.35 -17.49
N LEU A 88 -4.82 19.21 -17.28
CA LEU A 88 -3.35 19.13 -17.29
C LEU A 88 -2.78 18.63 -18.62
N PHE A 89 -3.51 17.79 -19.36
CA PHE A 89 -2.99 17.11 -20.55
C PHE A 89 -3.70 17.42 -21.88
N PRO A 90 -4.42 18.54 -22.08
CA PRO A 90 -5.13 18.79 -23.33
C PRO A 90 -4.17 18.92 -24.53
N GLY A 91 -2.95 19.39 -24.32
CA GLY A 91 -1.93 19.49 -25.37
C GLY A 91 -1.45 18.12 -25.87
N GLN A 92 -1.26 17.17 -24.94
CA GLN A 92 -0.85 15.80 -25.23
C GLN A 92 -1.95 15.04 -25.96
N VAL A 93 -3.20 15.18 -25.52
CA VAL A 93 -4.37 14.57 -26.19
C VAL A 93 -4.48 15.08 -27.63
N ARG A 94 -4.42 16.40 -27.84
CA ARG A 94 -4.45 16.98 -29.20
C ARG A 94 -3.29 16.48 -30.09
N ARG A 95 -2.09 16.35 -29.54
CA ARG A 95 -0.94 15.83 -30.29
C ARG A 95 -1.15 14.38 -30.72
N LEU A 96 -1.68 13.54 -29.82
CA LEU A 96 -2.03 12.15 -30.14
C LEU A 96 -3.15 12.07 -31.18
N ALA A 97 -4.17 12.93 -31.07
CA ALA A 97 -5.27 12.98 -32.03
C ALA A 97 -4.78 13.33 -33.45
N ARG A 98 -3.82 14.26 -33.59
CA ARG A 98 -3.19 14.57 -34.89
C ARG A 98 -2.42 13.38 -35.46
N LEU A 99 -1.65 12.65 -34.63
CA LEU A 99 -0.96 11.42 -35.06
C LEU A 99 -1.96 10.35 -35.52
N ALA A 100 -3.06 10.18 -34.77
CA ALA A 100 -4.12 9.25 -35.12
C ALA A 100 -4.81 9.62 -36.45
N ARG A 101 -5.08 10.91 -36.68
CA ARG A 101 -5.62 11.39 -37.95
C ARG A 101 -4.66 11.13 -39.10
N THR A 102 -3.36 11.40 -38.94
CA THR A 102 -2.35 11.08 -39.97
C THR A 102 -2.34 9.58 -40.27
N LEU A 103 -2.45 8.70 -39.28
CA LEU A 103 -2.55 7.26 -39.49
C LEU A 103 -3.83 6.87 -40.25
N ALA A 104 -4.96 7.49 -39.91
CA ALA A 104 -6.24 7.28 -40.59
C ALA A 104 -6.18 7.66 -42.08
N GLU A 105 -5.55 8.81 -42.40
CA GLU A 105 -5.29 9.24 -43.79
C GLU A 105 -4.39 8.25 -44.54
N LEU A 106 -3.35 7.74 -43.92
CA LEU A 106 -2.46 6.71 -44.48
C LEU A 106 -3.17 5.36 -44.71
N ASP A 107 -4.14 5.04 -43.84
CA ASP A 107 -4.95 3.82 -43.99
C ASP A 107 -5.99 3.90 -45.08
N GLY A 108 -6.44 5.11 -45.42
CA GLY A 108 -7.39 5.36 -46.54
C GLY A 108 -8.83 4.86 -46.26
N HIS A 109 -9.14 4.42 -45.05
CA HIS A 109 -10.42 3.80 -44.73
C HIS A 109 -11.22 4.53 -43.62
N LEU A 110 -10.65 5.58 -43.05
CA LEU A 110 -11.24 6.26 -41.89
C LEU A 110 -11.19 7.79 -42.09
N ASP A 111 -12.31 8.36 -42.49
CA ASP A 111 -12.49 9.80 -42.55
C ASP A 111 -13.17 10.26 -41.23
N LEU A 112 -12.35 10.62 -40.26
CA LEU A 112 -12.80 11.11 -38.95
C LEU A 112 -12.05 12.38 -38.55
N ALA A 113 -12.78 13.33 -37.98
CA ALA A 113 -12.21 14.58 -37.48
C ALA A 113 -11.25 14.34 -36.30
N GLU A 114 -10.23 15.21 -36.15
CA GLU A 114 -9.26 15.17 -35.04
C GLU A 114 -9.95 15.12 -33.68
N ALA A 115 -11.08 15.86 -33.52
CA ALA A 115 -11.84 15.88 -32.28
C ALA A 115 -12.38 14.51 -31.85
N ARG A 116 -12.74 13.63 -32.80
CA ARG A 116 -13.24 12.28 -32.53
C ARG A 116 -12.12 11.39 -31.97
N PHE A 117 -10.92 11.52 -32.52
CA PHE A 117 -9.75 10.85 -31.98
C PHE A 117 -9.37 11.39 -30.60
N ALA A 118 -9.49 12.70 -30.38
CA ALA A 118 -9.20 13.31 -29.07
C ALA A 118 -10.13 12.76 -27.97
N ALA A 119 -11.43 12.69 -28.22
CA ALA A 119 -12.41 12.10 -27.30
C ALA A 119 -12.12 10.61 -27.04
N ALA A 120 -11.87 9.84 -28.09
CA ALA A 120 -11.55 8.42 -27.99
C ALA A 120 -10.25 8.18 -27.19
N ILE A 121 -9.19 8.97 -27.39
CA ILE A 121 -7.94 8.88 -26.63
C ILE A 121 -8.19 9.18 -25.15
N ALA A 122 -8.94 10.23 -24.85
CA ALA A 122 -9.22 10.61 -23.46
C ALA A 122 -9.98 9.49 -22.74
N GLU A 123 -11.03 8.94 -23.34
CA GLU A 123 -11.80 7.86 -22.73
C GLU A 123 -11.02 6.54 -22.64
N LEU A 124 -10.24 6.18 -23.64
CA LEU A 124 -9.37 4.98 -23.56
C LEU A 124 -8.37 5.09 -22.41
N VAL A 125 -7.69 6.25 -22.28
CA VAL A 125 -6.72 6.46 -21.20
C VAL A 125 -7.41 6.48 -19.83
N ALA A 126 -8.58 7.10 -19.71
CA ALA A 126 -9.32 7.17 -18.46
C ALA A 126 -9.78 5.80 -17.97
N ASN A 127 -10.11 4.88 -18.90
CA ASN A 127 -10.60 3.54 -18.58
C ASN A 127 -9.50 2.46 -18.48
N LEU A 128 -8.20 2.80 -18.60
CA LEU A 128 -7.12 1.84 -18.37
C LEU A 128 -7.04 1.46 -16.88
N ASP A 129 -6.89 0.15 -16.62
CA ASP A 129 -6.74 -0.44 -15.29
C ASP A 129 -5.28 -0.55 -14.81
N VAL A 130 -4.33 -0.07 -15.62
CA VAL A 130 -2.89 -0.03 -15.31
C VAL A 130 -2.31 1.36 -15.58
N TYR A 131 -1.17 1.63 -14.97
CA TYR A 131 -0.46 2.90 -15.21
C TYR A 131 -0.02 3.05 -16.65
N ARG A 132 0.49 1.97 -17.25
CA ARG A 132 1.09 2.04 -18.56
C ARG A 132 0.97 0.71 -19.29
N ILE A 133 0.59 0.76 -20.54
CA ILE A 133 0.76 -0.33 -21.48
C ILE A 133 2.06 -0.13 -22.26
N TYR A 134 2.64 -1.23 -22.70
CA TYR A 134 3.90 -1.23 -23.46
C TYR A 134 3.65 -1.79 -24.84
N ALA A 135 3.82 -0.93 -25.86
CA ALA A 135 3.74 -1.32 -27.27
C ALA A 135 4.99 -0.83 -28.00
N ASP A 136 5.66 -1.73 -28.66
CA ASP A 136 6.85 -1.49 -29.46
C ASP A 136 6.57 -1.61 -30.97
N GLU A 137 7.58 -1.94 -31.76
CA GLU A 137 7.47 -2.14 -33.19
C GLU A 137 6.54 -3.31 -33.57
N GLU A 138 6.50 -4.36 -32.74
CA GLU A 138 5.68 -5.55 -32.93
C GLU A 138 4.25 -5.36 -32.37
N GLY A 139 4.02 -4.37 -31.54
CA GLY A 139 2.74 -4.06 -30.89
C GLY A 139 2.75 -4.30 -29.40
N ALA A 140 1.57 -4.42 -28.82
CA ALA A 140 1.38 -4.70 -27.42
C ALA A 140 1.39 -6.21 -27.11
N SER A 141 1.81 -6.59 -25.91
CA SER A 141 1.69 -7.97 -25.39
C SER A 141 0.24 -8.46 -25.45
N ALA A 142 0.01 -9.77 -25.35
CA ALA A 142 -1.35 -10.33 -25.27
C ALA A 142 -2.12 -9.80 -24.04
N GLU A 143 -1.41 -9.58 -22.93
CA GLU A 143 -1.99 -9.03 -21.71
C GLU A 143 -2.39 -7.55 -21.90
N ASP A 144 -1.49 -6.71 -22.42
CA ASP A 144 -1.77 -5.31 -22.71
C ASP A 144 -2.86 -5.13 -23.77
N ARG A 145 -2.93 -6.05 -24.74
CA ARG A 145 -4.03 -6.12 -25.73
C ARG A 145 -5.37 -6.29 -25.04
N GLY A 146 -5.50 -7.28 -24.15
CA GLY A 146 -6.74 -7.52 -23.40
C GLY A 146 -7.15 -6.32 -22.54
N ARG A 147 -6.18 -5.60 -21.96
CA ARG A 147 -6.43 -4.38 -21.20
C ARG A 147 -6.97 -3.24 -22.08
N LEU A 148 -6.38 -3.04 -23.25
CA LEU A 148 -6.84 -2.03 -24.22
C LEU A 148 -8.24 -2.35 -24.77
N GLU A 149 -8.52 -3.61 -25.03
CA GLU A 149 -9.84 -4.06 -25.49
C GLU A 149 -10.92 -3.80 -24.43
N ARG A 150 -10.66 -4.17 -23.16
CA ARG A 150 -11.57 -3.83 -22.03
C ARG A 150 -11.75 -2.32 -21.85
N ALA A 151 -10.67 -1.55 -21.90
CA ALA A 151 -10.75 -0.09 -21.82
C ALA A 151 -11.61 0.49 -22.95
N SER A 152 -11.53 -0.08 -24.16
CA SER A 152 -12.36 0.35 -25.30
C SER A 152 -13.84 -0.01 -25.12
N GLU A 153 -14.14 -1.16 -24.53
CA GLU A 153 -15.52 -1.55 -24.21
C GLU A 153 -16.14 -0.60 -23.16
N LEU A 154 -15.41 -0.34 -22.07
CA LEU A 154 -15.86 0.59 -21.03
C LEU A 154 -16.02 2.01 -21.55
N ALA A 155 -15.06 2.51 -22.34
CA ALA A 155 -15.13 3.83 -22.98
C ALA A 155 -16.35 3.96 -23.92
N GLY A 156 -16.78 2.85 -24.53
CA GLY A 156 -17.92 2.81 -25.43
C GLY A 156 -19.24 3.30 -24.83
N ALA A 157 -19.38 3.27 -23.50
CA ALA A 157 -20.56 3.80 -22.80
C ALA A 157 -20.68 5.32 -22.89
N SER A 158 -19.54 6.04 -22.97
CA SER A 158 -19.48 7.51 -23.01
C SER A 158 -19.25 8.08 -24.42
N LEU A 159 -18.93 7.24 -25.40
CA LEU A 159 -18.57 7.65 -26.76
C LEU A 159 -19.74 7.52 -27.75
N ASP A 160 -19.83 8.44 -28.71
CA ASP A 160 -20.75 8.31 -29.84
C ASP A 160 -20.28 7.28 -30.88
N ALA A 161 -21.03 7.10 -31.98
CA ALA A 161 -20.71 6.07 -32.99
C ALA A 161 -19.39 6.34 -33.72
N GLU A 162 -19.04 7.61 -34.01
CA GLU A 162 -17.79 7.97 -34.68
C GLU A 162 -16.61 7.86 -33.73
N GLU A 163 -16.77 8.28 -32.50
CA GLU A 163 -15.77 8.17 -31.43
C GLU A 163 -15.47 6.71 -31.10
N ARG A 164 -16.48 5.83 -31.07
CA ARG A 164 -16.27 4.38 -30.96
C ARG A 164 -15.50 3.80 -32.17
N ARG A 165 -15.72 4.33 -33.39
CA ARG A 165 -14.91 3.95 -34.56
C ARG A 165 -13.46 4.40 -34.39
N ALA A 166 -13.24 5.63 -33.91
CA ALA A 166 -11.90 6.13 -33.58
C ALA A 166 -11.20 5.29 -32.51
N ALA A 167 -11.90 4.92 -31.43
CA ALA A 167 -11.37 4.07 -30.35
C ALA A 167 -10.93 2.69 -30.86
N ARG A 168 -11.75 2.04 -31.69
CA ARG A 168 -11.37 0.75 -32.31
C ARG A 168 -10.14 0.86 -33.21
N ALA A 169 -10.02 1.93 -34.00
CA ALA A 169 -8.85 2.17 -34.83
C ALA A 169 -7.58 2.37 -33.97
N LEU A 170 -7.69 3.18 -32.91
CA LEU A 170 -6.61 3.41 -31.94
C LEU A 170 -6.14 2.09 -31.30
N VAL A 171 -7.07 1.28 -30.80
CA VAL A 171 -6.74 -0.05 -30.25
C VAL A 171 -6.03 -0.91 -31.27
N GLY A 172 -6.53 -0.98 -32.52
CA GLY A 172 -5.88 -1.72 -33.61
C GLY A 172 -4.44 -1.28 -33.87
N TRP A 173 -4.16 0.02 -33.85
CA TRP A 173 -2.80 0.54 -34.01
C TRP A 173 -1.91 0.29 -32.78
N LEU A 174 -2.46 0.38 -31.58
CA LEU A 174 -1.72 0.13 -30.33
C LEU A 174 -1.35 -1.35 -30.17
N VAL A 175 -2.27 -2.26 -30.50
CA VAL A 175 -2.05 -3.72 -30.32
C VAL A 175 -1.25 -4.39 -31.41
N GLY A 176 -0.95 -3.73 -32.53
CA GLY A 176 -0.14 -4.33 -33.58
C GLY A 176 -0.91 -5.12 -34.64
N GLY A 177 -2.18 -4.76 -34.92
CA GLY A 177 -2.89 -5.31 -36.08
C GLY A 177 -2.26 -4.89 -37.42
N ALA A 178 -2.30 -5.76 -38.42
CA ALA A 178 -1.85 -5.71 -39.81
C ALA A 178 -1.36 -4.36 -40.39
N VAL A 179 -0.25 -3.84 -39.86
CA VAL A 179 0.41 -2.64 -40.40
C VAL A 179 1.50 -3.07 -41.34
N THR A 180 1.13 -3.34 -42.60
CA THR A 180 2.04 -3.90 -43.62
C THR A 180 2.75 -2.86 -44.46
N LYS A 181 2.61 -1.54 -44.20
CA LYS A 181 3.21 -0.51 -45.06
C LYS A 181 4.30 0.29 -44.37
N VAL A 182 5.47 0.33 -44.97
CA VAL A 182 6.67 1.11 -44.56
C VAL A 182 6.37 2.60 -44.25
N GLN A 183 5.33 3.18 -44.85
CA GLN A 183 4.91 4.57 -44.68
C GLN A 183 4.32 4.91 -43.27
N ARG A 184 3.96 3.89 -42.47
CA ARG A 184 3.37 4.08 -41.14
C ARG A 184 4.39 4.06 -40.01
N GLY A 185 5.64 3.69 -40.25
CA GLY A 185 6.64 3.41 -39.23
C GLY A 185 6.76 4.48 -38.16
N TRP A 186 7.13 5.71 -38.51
CA TRP A 186 7.34 6.77 -37.52
C TRP A 186 6.06 7.26 -36.82
N PRO A 187 4.96 7.59 -37.50
CA PRO A 187 3.75 8.06 -36.82
C PRO A 187 3.16 7.02 -35.86
N LEU A 188 3.23 5.73 -36.20
CA LEU A 188 2.72 4.65 -35.39
C LEU A 188 3.55 4.44 -34.11
N LEU A 189 4.87 4.38 -34.24
CA LEU A 189 5.75 4.25 -33.08
C LEU A 189 5.65 5.46 -32.15
N GLU A 190 5.50 6.65 -32.71
CA GLU A 190 5.31 7.87 -31.92
C GLU A 190 3.94 7.89 -31.23
N LEU A 191 2.87 7.39 -31.87
CA LEU A 191 1.56 7.21 -31.24
C LEU A 191 1.68 6.25 -30.05
N ARG A 192 2.26 5.07 -30.22
CA ARG A 192 2.43 4.05 -29.19
C ARG A 192 3.21 4.60 -27.99
N ARG A 193 4.37 5.20 -28.26
CA ARG A 193 5.23 5.78 -27.22
C ARG A 193 4.50 6.87 -26.42
N ARG A 194 3.83 7.80 -27.10
CA ARG A 194 3.14 8.93 -26.45
C ARG A 194 1.89 8.50 -25.72
N PHE A 195 1.16 7.53 -26.26
CA PHE A 195 0.01 6.96 -25.55
C PHE A 195 0.46 6.31 -24.24
N SER A 196 1.53 5.52 -24.25
CA SER A 196 2.13 4.93 -23.06
C SER A 196 2.60 5.99 -22.06
N GLN A 197 3.19 7.10 -22.52
CA GLN A 197 3.62 8.20 -21.65
C GLN A 197 2.43 8.93 -21.02
N LEU A 198 1.39 9.20 -21.81
CA LEU A 198 0.19 9.89 -21.34
C LEU A 198 -0.54 9.03 -20.31
N SER A 199 -0.74 7.73 -20.56
CA SER A 199 -1.46 6.84 -19.64
C SER A 199 -0.79 6.81 -18.26
N GLY A 200 0.54 6.69 -18.20
CA GLY A 200 1.28 6.71 -16.93
C GLY A 200 1.14 8.05 -16.19
N ALA A 201 1.22 9.18 -16.92
CA ALA A 201 1.06 10.50 -16.31
C ALA A 201 -0.37 10.74 -15.79
N VAL A 202 -1.37 10.24 -16.52
CA VAL A 202 -2.79 10.35 -16.09
C VAL A 202 -3.08 9.44 -14.90
N ALA A 203 -2.52 8.23 -14.85
CA ALA A 203 -2.65 7.37 -13.68
C ALA A 203 -2.03 8.03 -12.44
N ALA A 204 -0.79 8.53 -12.53
CA ALA A 204 -0.14 9.20 -11.41
C ALA A 204 -0.92 10.44 -10.94
N LYS A 205 -1.30 11.34 -11.86
CA LYS A 205 -1.98 12.59 -11.50
C LYS A 205 -3.47 12.42 -11.18
N GLY A 206 -4.16 11.50 -11.87
CA GLY A 206 -5.59 11.25 -11.66
C GLY A 206 -5.85 10.32 -10.48
N VAL A 207 -5.13 9.20 -10.37
CA VAL A 207 -5.37 8.25 -9.28
C VAL A 207 -4.60 8.67 -8.03
N GLU A 208 -3.26 8.72 -8.08
CA GLU A 208 -2.46 8.95 -6.87
C GLU A 208 -2.59 10.36 -6.30
N ASP A 209 -2.55 11.39 -7.18
CA ASP A 209 -2.57 12.80 -6.77
C ASP A 209 -3.98 13.44 -6.84
N THR A 210 -5.05 12.65 -7.01
CA THR A 210 -6.41 13.17 -6.97
C THR A 210 -7.39 12.19 -6.34
N ALA A 211 -7.65 11.03 -6.95
CA ALA A 211 -8.69 10.12 -6.48
C ALA A 211 -8.41 9.56 -5.08
N LEU A 212 -7.17 9.19 -4.76
CA LEU A 212 -6.79 8.73 -3.42
C LEU A 212 -6.99 9.78 -2.33
N TYR A 213 -6.98 11.06 -2.68
CA TYR A 213 -7.30 12.16 -1.76
C TYR A 213 -8.79 12.52 -1.73
N ARG A 214 -9.59 11.97 -2.64
CA ARG A 214 -11.05 12.11 -2.68
C ARG A 214 -11.78 10.94 -2.02
N TYR A 215 -11.05 9.87 -1.69
CA TYR A 215 -11.62 8.68 -1.09
C TYR A 215 -11.93 8.91 0.40
N ASP A 216 -13.19 8.69 0.78
CA ASP A 216 -13.70 8.96 2.13
C ASP A 216 -13.63 7.74 3.06
N GLY A 217 -13.43 6.53 2.52
CA GLY A 217 -13.38 5.30 3.29
C GLY A 217 -12.12 5.12 4.14
N LEU A 218 -11.69 3.87 4.32
CA LEU A 218 -10.52 3.56 5.15
C LEU A 218 -9.21 4.01 4.50
N LEU A 219 -8.53 4.98 5.10
CA LEU A 219 -7.28 5.52 4.55
C LEU A 219 -6.10 4.53 4.56
N ALA A 220 -6.19 3.40 5.25
CA ALA A 220 -5.17 2.36 5.22
C ALA A 220 -4.95 1.79 3.82
N VAL A 221 -6.02 1.74 2.99
CA VAL A 221 -6.00 1.23 1.61
C VAL A 221 -5.91 2.33 0.54
N ALA A 222 -5.86 3.61 0.94
CA ALA A 222 -5.71 4.74 0.04
C ALA A 222 -4.23 5.12 -0.11
N GLU A 223 -3.45 4.26 -0.75
CA GLU A 223 -2.00 4.38 -0.86
C GLU A 223 -1.51 4.15 -2.31
N VAL A 224 -0.29 4.60 -2.59
CA VAL A 224 0.35 4.40 -3.90
C VAL A 224 0.47 2.91 -4.22
N GLY A 225 -0.07 2.52 -5.37
CA GLY A 225 -0.09 1.12 -5.82
C GLY A 225 -1.26 0.30 -5.26
N GLU A 226 -2.05 0.85 -4.36
CA GLU A 226 -3.27 0.23 -3.84
C GLU A 226 -4.51 0.70 -4.62
N GLU A 227 -5.56 -0.10 -4.59
CA GLU A 227 -6.87 0.22 -5.15
C GLU A 227 -7.95 0.10 -4.06
N PRO A 228 -8.33 1.22 -3.44
CA PRO A 228 -9.45 1.23 -2.50
C PRO A 228 -10.72 0.67 -3.15
N GLY A 229 -11.39 -0.26 -2.51
CA GLY A 229 -12.55 -0.96 -3.10
C GLY A 229 -12.20 -2.31 -3.72
N ARG A 230 -10.92 -2.62 -3.91
CA ARG A 230 -10.52 -4.01 -4.16
C ARG A 230 -10.68 -4.83 -2.89
N ARG A 231 -11.21 -6.05 -3.04
CA ARG A 231 -11.29 -6.99 -1.91
C ARG A 231 -9.90 -7.25 -1.33
N PRO A 232 -9.72 -7.13 -0.01
CA PRO A 232 -8.47 -7.49 0.66
C PRO A 232 -8.05 -8.93 0.38
N LEU A 233 -6.71 -9.15 0.30
CA LEU A 233 -6.15 -10.46 -0.01
C LEU A 233 -6.34 -11.44 1.16
N GLU A 234 -6.70 -12.67 0.82
CA GLU A 234 -6.61 -13.78 1.75
C GLU A 234 -5.16 -14.31 1.85
N PRO A 235 -4.79 -14.97 2.97
CA PRO A 235 -3.45 -15.51 3.15
C PRO A 235 -2.93 -16.36 1.99
N ALA A 236 -3.79 -17.19 1.38
CA ALA A 236 -3.41 -18.02 0.23
C ALA A 236 -3.10 -17.18 -1.03
N GLU A 237 -3.84 -16.10 -1.26
CA GLU A 237 -3.63 -15.20 -2.40
C GLU A 237 -2.30 -14.43 -2.24
N PHE A 238 -2.01 -13.94 -1.02
CA PHE A 238 -0.72 -13.33 -0.70
C PHE A 238 0.44 -14.31 -0.93
N LEU A 239 0.33 -15.54 -0.43
CA LEU A 239 1.38 -16.56 -0.59
C LEU A 239 1.59 -16.91 -2.07
N ALA A 240 0.53 -16.96 -2.86
CA ALA A 240 0.63 -17.15 -4.31
C ALA A 240 1.32 -15.95 -5.02
N ALA A 241 1.02 -14.72 -4.57
CA ALA A 241 1.65 -13.52 -5.13
C ALA A 241 3.16 -13.46 -4.84
N ILE A 242 3.58 -13.75 -3.61
CA ILE A 242 5.02 -13.79 -3.28
C ILE A 242 5.76 -14.93 -3.99
N ALA A 243 5.13 -16.10 -4.16
CA ALA A 243 5.72 -17.21 -4.92
C ALA A 243 5.87 -16.84 -6.41
N ALA A 244 4.88 -16.19 -7.00
CA ALA A 244 4.97 -15.71 -8.39
C ALA A 244 6.08 -14.66 -8.60
N ARG A 245 6.45 -13.94 -7.52
CA ARG A 245 7.52 -12.92 -7.53
C ARG A 245 8.92 -13.50 -7.33
N GLU A 246 9.07 -14.78 -6.99
CA GLU A 246 10.38 -15.42 -6.80
C GLU A 246 11.28 -15.37 -8.05
N VAL A 247 10.71 -15.19 -9.24
CA VAL A 247 11.47 -14.93 -10.47
C VAL A 247 12.26 -13.59 -10.44
N TRP A 248 11.92 -12.71 -9.50
CA TRP A 248 12.56 -11.41 -9.28
C TRP A 248 13.11 -11.31 -7.85
N PRO A 249 14.12 -12.13 -7.47
CA PRO A 249 14.53 -12.32 -6.08
C PRO A 249 15.19 -11.08 -5.46
N ARG A 250 15.52 -10.08 -6.26
CA ARG A 250 16.11 -8.82 -5.80
C ARG A 250 15.10 -7.65 -5.74
N SER A 251 13.81 -7.89 -6.01
CA SER A 251 12.78 -6.88 -5.79
C SER A 251 12.79 -6.41 -4.33
N LEU A 252 12.54 -5.13 -4.10
CA LEU A 252 12.44 -4.62 -2.74
C LEU A 252 11.13 -5.07 -2.07
N ASN A 253 11.20 -5.29 -0.77
CA ASN A 253 10.04 -5.45 0.10
C ASN A 253 9.86 -4.12 0.85
N ALA A 254 9.20 -3.14 0.20
CA ALA A 254 8.96 -1.83 0.79
C ALA A 254 7.65 -1.82 1.60
N LEU A 255 7.61 -1.11 2.72
CA LEU A 255 6.39 -0.80 3.48
C LEU A 255 6.13 0.70 3.54
N SER A 256 7.18 1.50 3.45
CA SER A 256 7.13 2.95 3.38
C SER A 256 8.16 3.42 2.38
N THR A 257 7.85 4.50 1.66
CA THR A 257 8.76 5.16 0.73
C THR A 257 8.66 6.67 0.89
N HIS A 258 9.43 7.43 0.11
CA HIS A 258 9.32 8.88 0.06
C HIS A 258 8.00 9.37 -0.56
N ASP A 259 7.27 8.52 -1.28
CA ASP A 259 6.01 8.84 -1.98
C ASP A 259 4.78 8.26 -1.29
N THR A 260 4.94 7.36 -0.30
CA THR A 260 3.79 6.85 0.42
C THR A 260 3.07 7.96 1.17
N LYS A 261 1.75 7.93 1.13
CA LYS A 261 0.89 8.93 1.76
C LYS A 261 0.87 8.79 3.27
N ARG A 262 1.13 7.58 3.76
CA ARG A 262 1.23 7.24 5.18
C ARG A 262 2.28 6.17 5.38
N SER A 263 2.99 6.23 6.51
CA SER A 263 3.93 5.16 6.86
C SER A 263 3.22 3.81 7.05
N GLY A 264 3.96 2.72 6.92
CA GLY A 264 3.44 1.37 7.15
C GLY A 264 2.82 1.21 8.54
N ASP A 265 3.38 1.84 9.58
CA ASP A 265 2.84 1.76 10.94
C ASP A 265 1.52 2.56 11.10
N VAL A 266 1.36 3.69 10.41
CA VAL A 266 0.10 4.43 10.37
C VAL A 266 -0.97 3.59 9.67
N ARG A 267 -0.64 2.97 8.53
CA ARG A 267 -1.57 2.08 7.82
C ARG A 267 -1.94 0.84 8.64
N ALA A 268 -0.97 0.23 9.32
CA ALA A 268 -1.19 -0.91 10.22
C ALA A 268 -2.16 -0.57 11.38
N ARG A 269 -2.06 0.65 11.92
CA ARG A 269 -2.98 1.14 12.96
C ARG A 269 -4.37 1.41 12.38
N LEU A 270 -4.46 2.09 11.24
CA LEU A 270 -5.73 2.38 10.58
C LEU A 270 -6.46 1.10 10.15
N ALA A 271 -5.73 0.05 9.73
CA ALA A 271 -6.32 -1.22 9.33
C ALA A 271 -7.20 -1.85 10.43
N VAL A 272 -6.85 -1.67 11.72
CA VAL A 272 -7.65 -2.19 12.84
C VAL A 272 -9.05 -1.59 12.89
N LEU A 273 -9.28 -0.41 12.30
CA LEU A 273 -10.62 0.18 12.21
C LEU A 273 -11.58 -0.71 11.42
N SER A 274 -11.08 -1.52 10.48
CA SER A 274 -11.90 -2.50 9.78
C SER A 274 -12.39 -3.67 10.66
N GLU A 275 -11.76 -3.90 11.81
CA GLU A 275 -12.25 -4.88 12.80
C GLU A 275 -13.33 -4.29 13.73
N VAL A 276 -13.51 -2.96 13.72
CA VAL A 276 -14.46 -2.23 14.61
C VAL A 276 -15.21 -1.11 13.87
N PRO A 277 -15.77 -1.37 12.67
CA PRO A 277 -16.28 -0.32 11.79
C PRO A 277 -17.41 0.49 12.42
N GLU A 278 -18.38 -0.15 13.08
CA GLU A 278 -19.52 0.53 13.71
C GLU A 278 -19.07 1.41 14.87
N ARG A 279 -18.11 0.93 15.68
CA ARG A 279 -17.51 1.71 16.78
C ARG A 279 -16.82 2.97 16.24
N TRP A 280 -16.08 2.84 15.13
CA TRP A 280 -15.39 3.96 14.51
C TRP A 280 -16.38 4.99 13.95
N LEU A 281 -17.37 4.55 13.18
CA LEU A 281 -18.40 5.45 12.60
C LEU A 281 -19.18 6.18 13.70
N ALA A 282 -19.57 5.47 14.76
CA ALA A 282 -20.21 6.09 15.91
C ALA A 282 -19.30 7.11 16.62
N GLN A 283 -17.98 6.85 16.68
CA GLN A 283 -17.02 7.78 17.24
C GLN A 283 -16.88 9.04 16.39
N VAL A 284 -16.79 8.89 15.09
CA VAL A 284 -16.74 9.99 14.12
C VAL A 284 -17.99 10.88 14.25
N GLN A 285 -19.18 10.28 14.34
CA GLN A 285 -20.42 11.04 14.51
C GLN A 285 -20.42 11.85 15.83
N ARG A 286 -19.96 11.25 16.95
CA ARG A 286 -19.84 11.98 18.22
C ARG A 286 -18.87 13.17 18.13
N TRP A 287 -17.76 13.02 17.44
CA TRP A 287 -16.81 14.10 17.23
C TRP A 287 -17.37 15.20 16.32
N HIS A 288 -18.07 14.81 15.26
CA HIS A 288 -18.79 15.73 14.38
C HIS A 288 -19.77 16.58 15.18
N ASP A 289 -20.65 15.97 15.99
CA ASP A 289 -21.64 16.65 16.79
C ASP A 289 -21.00 17.61 17.81
N ALA A 290 -19.94 17.16 18.49
CA ALA A 290 -19.22 17.95 19.48
C ALA A 290 -18.48 19.16 18.88
N LEU A 291 -17.92 19.02 17.69
CA LEU A 291 -17.17 20.07 17.02
C LEU A 291 -18.07 20.98 16.16
N GLY A 292 -19.14 20.42 15.55
CA GLY A 292 -20.08 21.13 14.71
C GLY A 292 -21.04 22.05 15.45
N SER A 293 -21.49 21.65 16.64
CA SER A 293 -22.50 22.37 17.44
C SER A 293 -22.09 23.77 17.92
N SER A 294 -20.84 24.13 17.81
CA SER A 294 -20.34 25.45 18.26
C SER A 294 -20.21 26.52 17.17
N GLY A 295 -20.68 26.27 15.95
CA GLY A 295 -20.88 27.28 14.89
C GLY A 295 -19.62 28.01 14.36
N ALA A 296 -18.42 27.68 14.86
CA ALA A 296 -17.27 28.56 14.66
C ALA A 296 -16.43 28.26 13.41
N VAL A 297 -16.40 27.03 12.88
CA VAL A 297 -15.59 26.70 11.69
C VAL A 297 -16.24 25.54 10.95
N SER A 298 -16.79 25.77 9.76
CA SER A 298 -17.28 24.72 8.89
C SER A 298 -16.19 24.31 7.89
N ILE A 299 -15.77 23.05 7.95
CA ILE A 299 -15.01 22.40 6.89
C ILE A 299 -15.91 21.37 6.19
N GLY A 300 -15.50 20.88 5.02
CA GLY A 300 -16.27 19.84 4.35
C GLY A 300 -16.20 18.51 5.11
N PRO A 301 -17.28 17.71 5.09
CA PRO A 301 -17.30 16.43 5.80
C PRO A 301 -16.22 15.45 5.31
N HIS A 302 -15.86 15.50 4.04
CA HIS A 302 -14.72 14.79 3.48
C HIS A 302 -13.40 15.08 4.22
N ASP A 303 -13.06 16.38 4.37
CA ASP A 303 -11.83 16.79 5.05
C ASP A 303 -11.89 16.48 6.55
N GLU A 304 -13.08 16.51 7.14
CA GLU A 304 -13.31 16.14 8.54
C GLU A 304 -13.00 14.64 8.76
N LEU A 305 -13.54 13.74 7.93
CA LEU A 305 -13.26 12.30 7.96
C LEU A 305 -11.77 12.00 7.76
N PHE A 306 -11.15 12.69 6.81
CA PHE A 306 -9.71 12.57 6.56
C PHE A 306 -8.90 12.97 7.79
N ILE A 307 -9.23 14.11 8.42
CA ILE A 307 -8.55 14.61 9.62
C ILE A 307 -8.69 13.61 10.77
N TYR A 308 -9.87 13.07 11.04
CA TYR A 308 -10.07 12.12 12.13
C TYR A 308 -9.24 10.85 11.96
N GLN A 309 -9.13 10.31 10.75
CA GLN A 309 -8.25 9.17 10.50
C GLN A 309 -6.76 9.54 10.62
N CYS A 310 -6.35 10.74 10.19
CA CYS A 310 -4.99 11.23 10.42
C CYS A 310 -4.70 11.39 11.93
N LEU A 311 -5.66 11.94 12.70
CA LEU A 311 -5.50 12.06 14.13
C LEU A 311 -5.33 10.70 14.82
N PHE A 312 -6.16 9.71 14.51
CA PHE A 312 -6.05 8.37 15.08
C PHE A 312 -4.76 7.66 14.62
N GLY A 313 -4.51 7.60 13.30
CA GLY A 313 -3.37 6.90 12.71
C GLY A 313 -2.02 7.43 13.20
N GLY A 314 -1.90 8.75 13.29
CA GLY A 314 -0.68 9.44 13.72
C GLY A 314 -0.60 9.75 15.21
N TRP A 315 -1.60 9.42 16.03
CA TRP A 315 -1.67 9.84 17.45
C TRP A 315 -0.41 9.48 18.23
N PRO A 316 0.32 10.46 18.76
CA PRO A 316 1.58 10.24 19.47
C PRO A 316 1.38 9.97 20.98
N GLY A 317 0.16 10.07 21.49
CA GLY A 317 -0.09 10.11 22.92
C GLY A 317 0.48 11.37 23.59
N ARG A 318 0.95 11.21 24.83
CA ARG A 318 1.52 12.33 25.64
C ARG A 318 3.05 12.44 25.55
N GLY A 319 3.68 11.70 24.64
CA GLY A 319 5.13 11.63 24.50
C GLY A 319 5.77 12.86 23.82
N PRO A 320 7.09 12.87 23.66
CA PRO A 320 7.84 13.98 23.02
C PRO A 320 7.36 14.28 21.59
N GLU A 321 6.85 13.29 20.87
CA GLU A 321 6.32 13.43 19.51
C GLU A 321 4.99 14.20 19.43
N SER A 322 4.35 14.49 20.58
CA SER A 322 3.17 15.36 20.64
C SER A 322 3.49 16.80 20.24
N LYS A 323 4.76 17.23 20.42
CA LYS A 323 5.20 18.54 19.96
C LYS A 323 5.17 18.62 18.45
N GLY A 324 4.42 19.60 17.92
CA GLY A 324 4.29 19.81 16.47
C GLY A 324 3.32 18.86 15.77
N PHE A 325 2.67 17.93 16.48
CA PHE A 325 1.71 17.00 15.87
C PHE A 325 0.55 17.73 15.16
N ALA A 326 -0.05 18.73 15.84
CA ALA A 326 -1.12 19.53 15.24
C ALA A 326 -0.69 20.14 13.90
N ARG A 327 0.51 20.74 13.84
CA ARG A 327 1.03 21.34 12.62
C ARG A 327 1.24 20.29 11.51
N ARG A 328 1.76 19.12 11.83
CA ARG A 328 1.94 18.02 10.87
C ARG A 328 0.60 17.58 10.26
N VAL A 329 -0.45 17.48 11.08
CA VAL A 329 -1.80 17.17 10.61
C VAL A 329 -2.36 18.32 9.78
N GLU A 330 -2.13 19.60 10.18
CA GLU A 330 -2.52 20.78 9.41
C GLU A 330 -1.86 20.77 8.01
N ASP A 331 -0.53 20.60 7.95
CA ASP A 331 0.22 20.57 6.68
C ASP A 331 -0.27 19.43 5.77
N THR A 332 -0.58 18.26 6.37
CA THR A 332 -1.11 17.10 5.65
C THR A 332 -2.53 17.35 5.14
N ALA A 333 -3.41 17.94 5.95
CA ALA A 333 -4.79 18.24 5.57
C ALA A 333 -4.87 19.30 4.46
N VAL A 334 -4.05 20.34 4.54
CA VAL A 334 -3.95 21.35 3.47
C VAL A 334 -3.47 20.72 2.16
N LYS A 335 -2.42 19.89 2.23
CA LYS A 335 -1.95 19.15 1.05
C LYS A 335 -3.06 18.25 0.47
N SER A 336 -3.73 17.48 1.33
CA SER A 336 -4.84 16.61 0.91
C SER A 336 -5.95 17.39 0.20
N ALA A 337 -6.39 18.52 0.77
CA ALA A 337 -7.42 19.35 0.19
C ALA A 337 -7.01 19.94 -1.16
N ARG A 338 -5.73 20.37 -1.29
CA ARG A 338 -5.19 20.87 -2.57
C ARG A 338 -5.11 19.79 -3.65
N GLU A 339 -4.72 18.57 -3.28
CA GLU A 339 -4.65 17.43 -4.21
C GLU A 339 -6.06 16.92 -4.58
N ALA A 340 -6.99 16.94 -3.64
CA ALA A 340 -8.39 16.60 -3.92
C ALA A 340 -9.08 17.56 -4.91
N LYS A 341 -8.61 18.80 -5.01
CA LYS A 341 -9.09 19.83 -5.96
C LYS A 341 -10.59 20.15 -5.87
N ARG A 342 -11.19 19.94 -4.67
CA ARG A 342 -12.64 20.17 -4.45
C ARG A 342 -12.93 21.60 -3.99
N ARG A 343 -12.13 22.16 -3.08
CA ARG A 343 -12.32 23.47 -2.44
C ARG A 343 -11.13 24.40 -2.65
N THR A 344 -9.94 23.84 -2.66
CA THR A 344 -8.66 24.52 -2.88
C THR A 344 -7.82 23.67 -3.81
N SER A 345 -6.83 24.25 -4.47
CA SER A 345 -5.89 23.52 -5.32
C SER A 345 -4.53 24.19 -5.34
N TRP A 346 -3.51 23.55 -5.92
CA TRP A 346 -2.20 24.16 -6.12
C TRP A 346 -2.23 25.33 -7.11
N LEU A 347 -3.18 25.33 -8.06
CA LEU A 347 -3.31 26.36 -9.09
C LEU A 347 -4.22 27.51 -8.65
N ASP A 348 -5.19 27.23 -7.79
CA ASP A 348 -6.15 28.19 -7.26
C ASP A 348 -6.37 27.93 -5.76
N PRO A 349 -5.43 28.39 -4.91
CA PRO A 349 -5.49 28.16 -3.47
C PRO A 349 -6.54 29.04 -2.79
N ASP A 350 -7.47 28.42 -2.04
CA ASP A 350 -8.37 29.10 -1.12
C ASP A 350 -7.74 29.19 0.28
N GLU A 351 -6.97 30.25 0.52
CA GLU A 351 -6.28 30.45 1.81
C GLU A 351 -7.26 30.53 2.99
N HIS A 352 -8.49 31.03 2.77
CA HIS A 352 -9.49 31.13 3.83
C HIS A 352 -9.96 29.73 4.25
N TYR A 353 -10.19 28.85 3.30
CA TYR A 353 -10.54 27.45 3.56
C TYR A 353 -9.38 26.70 4.23
N GLU A 354 -8.16 26.86 3.75
CA GLU A 354 -6.96 26.23 4.35
C GLU A 354 -6.73 26.67 5.80
N GLN A 355 -6.95 27.96 6.10
CA GLN A 355 -6.92 28.44 7.48
C GLN A 355 -8.06 27.86 8.32
N ALA A 356 -9.23 27.58 7.72
CA ALA A 356 -10.33 26.92 8.42
C ALA A 356 -9.97 25.50 8.82
N LEU A 357 -9.31 24.72 7.95
CA LEU A 357 -8.76 23.38 8.29
C LEU A 357 -7.84 23.46 9.52
N GLY A 358 -6.89 24.40 9.53
CA GLY A 358 -5.99 24.60 10.66
C GLY A 358 -6.71 24.98 11.95
N ARG A 359 -7.71 25.86 11.88
CA ARG A 359 -8.53 26.23 13.07
C ARG A 359 -9.31 25.03 13.60
N PHE A 360 -9.89 24.22 12.71
CA PHE A 360 -10.62 23.01 13.08
C PHE A 360 -9.69 22.01 13.83
N ILE A 361 -8.53 21.70 13.26
CA ILE A 361 -7.55 20.75 13.85
C ILE A 361 -7.09 21.24 15.22
N ARG A 362 -6.70 22.51 15.34
CA ARG A 362 -6.27 23.08 16.63
C ARG A 362 -7.37 23.02 17.68
N ARG A 363 -8.62 23.25 17.29
CA ARG A 363 -9.78 23.15 18.19
C ARG A 363 -10.03 21.68 18.56
N ALA A 364 -10.04 20.76 17.60
CA ALA A 364 -10.21 19.33 17.87
C ALA A 364 -9.17 18.81 18.87
N LEU A 365 -7.94 19.32 18.84
CA LEU A 365 -6.84 18.90 19.72
C LEU A 365 -6.79 19.64 21.05
N ARG A 366 -7.69 20.59 21.32
CA ARG A 366 -7.70 21.37 22.56
C ARG A 366 -8.49 20.63 23.65
N ARG A 367 -7.77 19.95 24.57
CA ARG A 367 -8.36 19.08 25.62
C ARG A 367 -9.42 19.73 26.49
N THR A 368 -9.42 21.06 26.62
CA THR A 368 -10.42 21.81 27.41
C THR A 368 -11.70 22.12 26.64
N GLU A 369 -11.71 21.94 25.33
CA GLU A 369 -12.80 22.33 24.44
C GLU A 369 -13.35 21.18 23.59
N SER A 370 -12.66 20.04 23.60
CA SER A 370 -12.96 18.92 22.71
C SER A 370 -12.75 17.57 23.41
N PRO A 371 -13.64 16.59 23.19
CA PRO A 371 -13.47 15.22 23.69
C PRO A 371 -12.40 14.46 22.91
N VAL A 372 -12.08 14.87 21.68
CA VAL A 372 -11.22 14.13 20.74
C VAL A 372 -9.91 13.63 21.34
N PRO A 373 -9.11 14.43 22.07
CA PRO A 373 -7.85 13.93 22.63
C PRO A 373 -8.01 12.88 23.72
N GLY A 374 -9.09 12.94 24.50
CA GLY A 374 -9.41 11.91 25.50
C GLY A 374 -9.80 10.59 24.83
N ASP A 375 -10.74 10.69 23.90
CA ASP A 375 -11.22 9.54 23.14
C ASP A 375 -10.10 8.88 22.30
N LEU A 376 -9.16 9.68 21.75
CA LEU A 376 -7.98 9.15 21.05
C LEU A 376 -7.02 8.41 21.99
N ASP A 377 -6.81 8.93 23.21
CA ASP A 377 -6.02 8.22 24.23
C ASP A 377 -6.65 6.85 24.53
N GLU A 378 -7.98 6.78 24.69
CA GLU A 378 -8.71 5.53 24.93
C GLU A 378 -8.68 4.58 23.72
N LEU A 379 -8.97 5.09 22.52
CA LEU A 379 -8.94 4.27 21.29
C LEU A 379 -7.55 3.67 21.04
N VAL A 380 -6.49 4.48 21.24
CA VAL A 380 -5.12 3.98 21.05
C VAL A 380 -4.71 3.01 22.16
N ALA A 381 -5.20 3.14 23.37
CA ALA A 381 -4.99 2.15 24.43
C ALA A 381 -5.70 0.82 24.09
N ASP A 382 -6.96 0.90 23.67
CA ASP A 382 -7.79 -0.27 23.35
C ASP A 382 -7.31 -1.02 22.11
N LEU A 383 -7.02 -0.30 21.01
CA LEU A 383 -6.62 -0.87 19.72
C LEU A 383 -5.10 -1.03 19.60
N GLY A 384 -4.33 -0.56 20.57
CA GLY A 384 -2.87 -0.51 20.56
C GLY A 384 -2.20 -1.86 20.34
N PRO A 385 -2.52 -2.92 21.12
CA PRO A 385 -1.93 -4.24 20.92
C PRO A 385 -2.18 -4.83 19.52
N ALA A 386 -3.41 -4.70 19.00
CA ALA A 386 -3.74 -5.15 17.65
C ALA A 386 -3.00 -4.34 16.58
N SER A 387 -2.93 -3.00 16.75
CA SER A 387 -2.18 -2.11 15.85
C SER A 387 -0.69 -2.44 15.81
N ALA A 388 -0.09 -2.68 16.97
CA ALA A 388 1.31 -3.05 17.06
C ALA A 388 1.57 -4.47 16.50
N THR A 389 0.64 -5.42 16.70
CA THR A 389 0.71 -6.75 16.09
C THR A 389 0.69 -6.65 14.58
N ASN A 390 -0.21 -5.85 14.00
CA ASN A 390 -0.27 -5.59 12.57
C ASN A 390 1.07 -5.07 12.03
N ALA A 391 1.64 -4.04 12.67
CA ALA A 391 2.92 -3.47 12.24
C ALA A 391 4.10 -4.45 12.38
N LEU A 392 4.12 -5.29 13.43
CA LEU A 392 5.11 -6.34 13.60
C LEU A 392 4.93 -7.47 12.58
N SER A 393 3.70 -7.82 12.23
CA SER A 393 3.39 -8.78 11.16
C SER A 393 3.91 -8.27 9.81
N LEU A 394 3.67 -7.00 9.48
CA LEU A 394 4.24 -6.37 8.28
C LEU A 394 5.77 -6.45 8.28
N LEU A 395 6.41 -6.12 9.40
CA LEU A 395 7.87 -6.19 9.54
C LEU A 395 8.38 -7.62 9.36
N VAL A 396 7.73 -8.61 9.97
CA VAL A 396 8.09 -10.04 9.82
C VAL A 396 7.96 -10.46 8.36
N LEU A 397 6.86 -10.14 7.70
CA LEU A 397 6.66 -10.44 6.27
C LEU A 397 7.71 -9.74 5.41
N GLN A 398 8.00 -8.45 5.66
CA GLN A 398 9.04 -7.69 4.96
C GLN A 398 10.41 -8.36 5.04
N MET A 399 10.77 -8.84 6.24
CA MET A 399 12.07 -9.43 6.52
C MET A 399 12.23 -10.88 6.05
N THR A 400 11.12 -11.60 5.82
CA THR A 400 11.18 -13.06 5.64
C THR A 400 10.71 -13.56 4.28
N THR A 401 9.91 -12.77 3.55
CA THR A 401 9.52 -13.12 2.18
C THR A 401 10.70 -12.98 1.21
N PRO A 402 10.68 -13.68 0.05
CA PRO A 402 11.65 -13.46 -1.01
C PRO A 402 11.75 -11.99 -1.40
N GLY A 403 12.95 -11.51 -1.60
CA GLY A 403 13.23 -10.11 -1.90
C GLY A 403 14.20 -9.48 -0.90
N VAL A 404 14.45 -8.19 -1.10
CA VAL A 404 15.35 -7.38 -0.26
C VAL A 404 14.52 -6.45 0.61
N PRO A 405 14.54 -6.60 1.95
CA PRO A 405 13.84 -5.69 2.84
C PRO A 405 14.32 -4.25 2.66
N ASP A 406 13.40 -3.35 2.38
CA ASP A 406 13.68 -1.91 2.32
C ASP A 406 13.12 -1.22 3.57
N LEU A 407 14.01 -0.93 4.51
CA LEU A 407 13.69 -0.16 5.70
C LEU A 407 13.84 1.33 5.38
N TYR A 408 12.74 1.98 5.01
CA TYR A 408 12.73 3.41 4.79
C TYR A 408 13.26 4.15 6.01
N GLN A 409 13.93 5.29 5.79
CA GLN A 409 14.61 6.07 6.84
C GLN A 409 13.76 6.26 8.09
N GLY A 410 14.26 5.75 9.21
CA GLY A 410 13.64 5.93 10.52
C GLY A 410 12.53 4.92 10.88
N THR A 411 12.18 3.98 9.98
CA THR A 411 11.10 3.01 10.21
C THR A 411 11.51 1.79 11.04
N GLU A 412 12.74 1.73 11.48
CA GLU A 412 13.20 0.76 12.49
C GLU A 412 12.58 1.01 13.88
N LEU A 413 12.10 2.24 14.13
CA LEU A 413 11.22 2.60 15.25
C LEU A 413 9.78 2.75 14.75
N TRP A 414 8.82 2.97 15.66
CA TRP A 414 7.46 3.30 15.27
C TRP A 414 7.43 4.61 14.47
N SER A 415 7.01 4.54 13.22
CA SER A 415 6.90 5.69 12.32
C SER A 415 5.46 6.12 12.18
N ARG A 416 5.17 7.36 12.62
CA ARG A 416 3.83 7.97 12.51
C ARG A 416 3.85 9.12 11.51
N SER A 417 4.48 8.88 10.35
CA SER A 417 4.61 9.87 9.29
C SER A 417 3.44 9.83 8.34
N PHE A 418 3.11 11.02 7.81
CA PHE A 418 2.18 11.24 6.71
C PHE A 418 2.95 11.46 5.40
N VAL A 419 2.26 11.94 4.38
CA VAL A 419 2.83 12.25 3.07
C VAL A 419 3.94 13.31 3.16
N ASP A 420 4.78 13.37 2.14
CA ASP A 420 5.82 14.41 2.05
C ASP A 420 5.24 15.84 2.20
N PRO A 421 5.95 16.73 2.90
CA PRO A 421 7.32 16.59 3.39
C PRO A 421 7.46 15.89 4.76
N ASP A 422 6.37 15.44 5.39
CA ASP A 422 6.40 14.86 6.74
C ASP A 422 7.25 13.58 6.82
N ASN A 423 7.14 12.67 5.85
CA ASN A 423 7.94 11.45 5.78
C ASN A 423 9.43 11.68 5.40
N ARG A 424 9.81 12.91 5.07
CA ARG A 424 11.19 13.29 4.71
C ARG A 424 11.88 14.11 5.80
N ARG A 425 11.30 14.18 7.00
CA ARG A 425 11.91 14.87 8.13
C ARG A 425 13.26 14.24 8.52
N PRO A 426 14.21 15.03 9.04
CA PRO A 426 15.48 14.50 9.53
C PRO A 426 15.27 13.39 10.57
N VAL A 427 16.07 12.33 10.45
CA VAL A 427 16.05 11.19 11.36
C VAL A 427 16.96 11.46 12.57
N ASP A 428 16.44 11.29 13.79
CA ASP A 428 17.24 11.37 15.02
C ASP A 428 18.07 10.09 15.22
N PHE A 429 19.23 10.04 14.58
CA PHE A 429 20.17 8.92 14.71
C PHE A 429 20.78 8.80 16.09
N ALA A 430 20.85 9.87 16.88
CA ALA A 430 21.38 9.81 18.25
C ALA A 430 20.44 9.02 19.16
N ARG A 431 19.11 9.26 19.06
CA ARG A 431 18.08 8.46 19.74
C ARG A 431 18.16 6.99 19.35
N ARG A 432 18.30 6.70 18.05
CA ARG A 432 18.36 5.33 17.53
C ARG A 432 19.56 4.56 18.06
N ARG A 433 20.73 5.17 18.03
CA ARG A 433 21.95 4.56 18.58
C ARG A 433 21.80 4.25 20.08
N ARG A 434 21.20 5.13 20.86
CA ARG A 434 20.96 4.91 22.29
C ARG A 434 20.01 3.74 22.50
N LEU A 435 18.83 3.73 21.83
CA LEU A 435 17.87 2.65 21.94
C LEU A 435 18.44 1.31 21.45
N LEU A 436 19.23 1.32 20.38
CA LEU A 436 19.89 0.11 19.88
C LEU A 436 20.92 -0.43 20.88
N ALA A 437 21.64 0.43 21.59
CA ALA A 437 22.55 -0.01 22.65
C ALA A 437 21.78 -0.66 23.81
N GLU A 438 20.64 -0.10 24.24
CA GLU A 438 19.75 -0.69 25.25
C GLU A 438 19.21 -2.06 24.78
N VAL A 439 18.71 -2.15 23.56
CA VAL A 439 18.20 -3.40 22.96
C VAL A 439 19.31 -4.46 22.87
N ASN A 440 20.51 -4.10 22.43
CA ASN A 440 21.61 -5.04 22.33
C ASN A 440 22.07 -5.56 23.70
N ALA A 441 22.13 -4.69 24.72
CA ALA A 441 22.45 -5.11 26.09
C ALA A 441 21.41 -6.11 26.61
N TRP A 442 20.13 -5.82 26.41
CA TRP A 442 19.03 -6.70 26.82
C TRP A 442 19.06 -8.07 26.13
N LEU A 443 19.28 -8.09 24.82
CA LEU A 443 19.37 -9.33 24.05
C LEU A 443 20.63 -10.16 24.40
N ALA A 444 21.73 -9.51 24.79
CA ALA A 444 22.95 -10.18 25.21
C ALA A 444 22.79 -10.95 26.52
N GLU A 445 21.84 -10.53 27.37
CA GLU A 445 21.45 -11.25 28.59
C GLU A 445 20.50 -12.43 28.32
N GLY A 446 20.18 -12.72 27.05
CA GLY A 446 19.25 -13.77 26.65
C GLY A 446 17.80 -13.48 26.99
N GLN A 447 17.47 -12.22 27.27
CA GLN A 447 16.14 -11.80 27.67
C GLN A 447 15.22 -11.58 26.44
N PRO A 448 13.97 -12.08 26.46
CA PRO A 448 12.99 -11.81 25.42
C PRO A 448 12.45 -10.37 25.50
N PRO A 449 11.92 -9.78 24.43
CA PRO A 449 11.38 -8.40 24.41
C PRO A 449 10.04 -8.23 25.16
N VAL A 450 9.70 -9.16 26.04
CA VAL A 450 8.41 -9.20 26.78
C VAL A 450 8.12 -7.95 27.61
N PRO A 451 9.08 -7.34 28.32
CA PRO A 451 8.79 -6.13 29.10
C PRO A 451 8.27 -4.95 28.26
N TRP A 452 8.69 -4.88 27.00
CA TRP A 452 8.26 -3.79 26.11
C TRP A 452 6.84 -3.97 25.56
N LEU A 453 6.24 -5.15 25.74
CA LEU A 453 4.81 -5.39 25.45
C LEU A 453 3.87 -4.69 26.44
N SER A 454 4.36 -4.22 27.60
CA SER A 454 3.54 -3.43 28.52
C SER A 454 3.07 -2.10 27.93
N ASP A 455 3.79 -1.58 26.95
CA ASP A 455 3.42 -0.39 26.16
C ASP A 455 3.55 -0.68 24.66
N PRO A 456 2.42 -0.85 23.94
CA PRO A 456 2.43 -1.07 22.48
C PRO A 456 3.10 0.05 21.67
N THR A 457 3.39 1.18 22.32
CA THR A 457 4.06 2.32 21.66
C THR A 457 5.57 2.39 21.94
N ASP A 458 6.12 1.46 22.74
CA ASP A 458 7.56 1.41 23.02
C ASP A 458 8.37 1.08 21.76
N ASP A 459 9.22 2.01 21.33
CA ASP A 459 10.07 1.87 20.14
C ASP A 459 11.02 0.68 20.21
N ARG A 460 11.43 0.26 21.42
CA ARG A 460 12.36 -0.86 21.61
C ARG A 460 11.77 -2.18 21.16
N LEU A 461 10.45 -2.34 21.24
CA LEU A 461 9.77 -3.56 20.77
C LEU A 461 10.03 -3.79 19.27
N LYS A 462 9.72 -2.80 18.45
CA LYS A 462 9.92 -2.89 16.98
C LYS A 462 11.41 -2.98 16.63
N LEU A 463 12.24 -2.18 17.31
CA LEU A 463 13.68 -2.18 17.10
C LEU A 463 14.31 -3.55 17.43
N ALA A 464 13.88 -4.21 18.50
CA ALA A 464 14.35 -5.54 18.88
C ALA A 464 13.98 -6.58 17.81
N VAL A 465 12.73 -6.58 17.35
CA VAL A 465 12.28 -7.49 16.27
C VAL A 465 13.08 -7.21 14.99
N THR A 466 13.25 -5.96 14.60
CA THR A 466 14.09 -5.57 13.45
C THR A 466 15.51 -6.11 13.60
N ARG A 467 16.11 -5.89 14.76
CA ARG A 467 17.51 -6.29 15.05
C ARG A 467 17.71 -7.80 14.96
N VAL A 468 16.81 -8.59 15.56
CA VAL A 468 16.95 -10.06 15.55
C VAL A 468 16.68 -10.66 14.17
N LEU A 469 15.75 -10.09 13.39
CA LEU A 469 15.46 -10.54 12.03
C LEU A 469 16.58 -10.21 11.05
N LEU A 470 17.21 -9.05 11.15
CA LEU A 470 18.40 -8.71 10.37
C LEU A 470 19.57 -9.64 10.70
N ASP A 471 19.76 -9.99 11.98
CA ASP A 471 20.78 -10.94 12.38
C ASP A 471 20.47 -12.37 11.88
N LEU A 472 19.21 -12.79 11.90
CA LEU A 472 18.79 -14.05 11.31
C LEU A 472 19.11 -14.09 9.80
N ARG A 473 18.75 -13.05 9.04
CA ARG A 473 19.10 -12.96 7.62
C ARG A 473 20.59 -13.05 7.37
N ARG A 474 21.41 -12.38 8.19
CA ARG A 474 22.88 -12.46 8.11
C ARG A 474 23.40 -13.88 8.37
N ARG A 475 22.88 -14.55 9.39
CA ARG A 475 23.33 -15.92 9.77
C ARG A 475 22.81 -17.00 8.82
N ARG A 476 21.63 -16.82 8.26
CA ARG A 476 20.94 -17.76 7.34
C ARG A 476 20.85 -17.21 5.93
N ARG A 477 21.92 -16.56 5.47
CA ARG A 477 21.93 -15.85 4.18
C ARG A 477 21.44 -16.74 3.04
N ALA A 478 21.98 -17.95 2.91
CA ALA A 478 21.59 -18.88 1.86
C ALA A 478 20.09 -19.24 1.89
N THR A 479 19.50 -19.41 3.09
CA THR A 479 18.05 -19.62 3.22
C THR A 479 17.25 -18.44 2.64
N PHE A 480 17.68 -17.20 2.90
CA PHE A 480 16.95 -16.01 2.42
C PHE A 480 17.24 -15.67 0.95
N ASP A 481 18.41 -16.05 0.43
CA ASP A 481 18.76 -15.82 -0.97
C ASP A 481 18.14 -16.91 -1.90
N ASP A 482 18.12 -18.18 -1.48
CA ASP A 482 17.88 -19.31 -2.39
C ASP A 482 16.61 -20.12 -2.08
N ALA A 483 16.13 -20.15 -0.83
CA ALA A 483 14.99 -21.00 -0.49
C ALA A 483 13.65 -20.42 -1.01
N PRO A 484 12.74 -21.26 -1.56
CA PRO A 484 11.41 -20.83 -1.95
C PRO A 484 10.53 -20.51 -0.73
N SER A 485 9.44 -19.79 -0.94
CA SER A 485 8.37 -19.63 0.04
C SER A 485 7.34 -20.73 -0.13
N VAL A 486 7.30 -21.66 0.81
CA VAL A 486 6.38 -22.79 0.78
C VAL A 486 5.22 -22.51 1.73
N PRO A 487 3.97 -22.38 1.23
CA PRO A 487 2.80 -22.23 2.08
C PRO A 487 2.68 -23.40 3.08
N VAL A 488 2.37 -23.09 4.34
CA VAL A 488 2.04 -24.12 5.34
C VAL A 488 0.58 -24.00 5.76
N SER A 489 -0.08 -25.14 5.89
CA SER A 489 -1.48 -25.18 6.30
C SER A 489 -1.62 -24.73 7.75
N VAL A 490 -2.63 -23.91 8.03
CA VAL A 490 -3.05 -23.58 9.40
C VAL A 490 -4.38 -24.28 9.68
N ARG A 491 -4.53 -24.87 10.85
CA ARG A 491 -5.73 -25.61 11.28
C ARG A 491 -6.19 -25.10 12.64
N GLY A 492 -7.47 -25.29 12.94
CA GLY A 492 -8.08 -24.89 14.21
C GLY A 492 -8.95 -23.64 14.08
N ARG A 493 -9.51 -23.20 15.22
CA ARG A 493 -10.52 -22.15 15.29
C ARG A 493 -10.10 -20.84 14.65
N HIS A 494 -8.82 -20.44 14.81
CA HIS A 494 -8.31 -19.16 14.39
C HIS A 494 -7.35 -19.25 13.20
N ALA A 495 -7.55 -20.24 12.32
CA ALA A 495 -6.70 -20.47 11.16
C ALA A 495 -6.67 -19.27 10.18
N SER A 496 -7.80 -18.57 9.99
CA SER A 496 -7.90 -17.39 9.12
C SER A 496 -7.17 -16.16 9.64
N HIS A 497 -6.78 -16.15 10.91
CA HIS A 497 -6.07 -15.05 11.57
C HIS A 497 -4.54 -15.14 11.44
N LEU A 498 -4.04 -16.05 10.59
CA LEU A 498 -2.60 -16.24 10.40
C LEU A 498 -2.20 -16.30 8.93
N VAL A 499 -1.08 -15.66 8.63
CA VAL A 499 -0.27 -15.96 7.45
C VAL A 499 0.91 -16.81 7.90
N ALA A 500 1.07 -18.00 7.31
CA ALA A 500 2.16 -18.89 7.66
C ALA A 500 2.79 -19.53 6.42
N PHE A 501 4.12 -19.55 6.38
CA PHE A 501 4.90 -20.19 5.33
C PHE A 501 6.26 -20.66 5.86
N ALA A 502 6.93 -21.55 5.13
CA ALA A 502 8.27 -21.98 5.42
C ALA A 502 9.25 -21.57 4.32
N ARG A 503 10.52 -21.38 4.72
CA ARG A 503 11.68 -21.23 3.84
C ARG A 503 12.59 -22.45 4.08
N PRO A 504 12.31 -23.60 3.42
CA PRO A 504 13.09 -24.82 3.60
C PRO A 504 14.46 -24.66 2.93
N HIS A 505 15.52 -24.96 3.67
CA HIS A 505 16.88 -24.97 3.14
C HIS A 505 17.73 -26.02 3.88
N ARG A 506 18.75 -26.56 3.20
CA ARG A 506 19.69 -27.56 3.77
C ARG A 506 20.44 -27.07 5.02
N GLU A 507 20.61 -25.76 5.16
CA GLU A 507 21.24 -25.12 6.32
C GLU A 507 20.25 -24.82 7.46
N GLY A 508 19.02 -25.30 7.36
CA GLY A 508 17.95 -25.11 8.33
C GLY A 508 16.73 -24.41 7.76
N THR A 509 15.56 -24.86 8.19
CA THR A 509 14.28 -24.31 7.78
C THR A 509 13.90 -23.12 8.65
N VAL A 510 13.37 -22.06 8.04
CA VAL A 510 12.73 -20.94 8.74
C VAL A 510 11.22 -21.04 8.55
N VAL A 511 10.44 -21.05 9.65
CA VAL A 511 8.98 -21.02 9.61
C VAL A 511 8.49 -19.67 10.10
N VAL A 512 7.65 -19.01 9.32
CA VAL A 512 7.14 -17.65 9.55
C VAL A 512 5.68 -17.70 9.95
N ILE A 513 5.31 -16.95 10.97
CA ILE A 513 3.96 -16.89 11.55
C ILE A 513 3.63 -15.42 11.81
N ALA A 514 2.79 -14.84 10.96
CA ALA A 514 2.37 -13.44 11.02
C ALA A 514 0.84 -13.36 11.27
N PRO A 515 0.41 -12.93 12.46
CA PRO A 515 -1.00 -12.72 12.78
C PRO A 515 -1.66 -11.55 12.04
N ARG A 516 -2.97 -11.66 11.85
CA ARG A 516 -3.86 -10.63 11.30
C ARG A 516 -5.20 -10.64 12.07
N HIS A 517 -5.92 -9.53 12.02
CA HIS A 517 -7.25 -9.37 12.64
C HIS A 517 -7.27 -9.80 14.12
N THR A 518 -6.30 -9.33 14.88
CA THR A 518 -6.05 -9.82 16.23
C THR A 518 -6.91 -9.14 17.29
N TYR A 519 -7.57 -8.03 16.97
CA TYR A 519 -8.54 -7.41 17.86
C TYR A 519 -9.74 -8.34 18.08
N ALA A 520 -10.22 -8.99 17.01
CA ALA A 520 -11.30 -9.96 17.09
C ALA A 520 -10.97 -11.19 17.98
N LEU A 521 -9.68 -11.54 18.14
CA LEU A 521 -9.25 -12.64 18.98
C LEU A 521 -9.13 -12.26 20.46
N ALA A 522 -8.52 -11.11 20.74
CA ALA A 522 -8.07 -10.77 22.09
C ALA A 522 -8.88 -9.66 22.74
N GLY A 523 -9.57 -8.85 21.95
CA GLY A 523 -10.35 -7.70 22.46
C GLY A 523 -9.50 -6.50 22.86
N ALA A 524 -10.18 -5.53 23.47
CA ALA A 524 -9.62 -4.24 23.83
C ALA A 524 -8.41 -4.35 24.79
N GLY A 525 -7.34 -3.63 24.44
CA GLY A 525 -6.14 -3.50 25.28
C GLY A 525 -5.34 -4.77 25.50
N THR A 526 -5.65 -5.86 24.75
CA THR A 526 -5.10 -7.18 25.01
C THR A 526 -4.29 -7.69 23.80
N TRP A 527 -3.13 -8.31 24.08
CA TRP A 527 -2.33 -8.97 23.05
C TRP A 527 -2.89 -10.36 22.72
N ALA A 528 -2.94 -10.70 21.44
CA ALA A 528 -3.29 -12.05 20.98
C ALA A 528 -2.09 -13.00 21.15
N VAL A 529 -1.81 -13.42 22.39
CA VAL A 529 -0.73 -14.34 22.75
C VAL A 529 -1.26 -15.54 23.54
N GLY A 530 -0.48 -16.63 23.58
CA GLY A 530 -0.77 -17.81 24.37
C GLY A 530 -2.14 -18.42 24.09
N GLU A 531 -2.97 -18.53 25.11
CA GLU A 531 -4.29 -19.19 25.06
C GLU A 531 -5.30 -18.50 24.13
N ALA A 532 -5.08 -17.25 23.72
CA ALA A 532 -5.90 -16.59 22.71
C ALA A 532 -5.97 -17.38 21.38
N TRP A 533 -4.96 -18.21 21.10
CA TRP A 533 -4.87 -19.03 19.88
C TRP A 533 -5.57 -20.39 19.97
N ALA A 534 -6.16 -20.72 21.12
CA ALA A 534 -6.97 -21.94 21.35
C ALA A 534 -6.27 -23.22 20.81
N ASP A 535 -6.94 -23.94 19.89
CA ASP A 535 -6.46 -25.18 19.25
C ASP A 535 -5.70 -24.97 17.93
N THR A 536 -5.43 -23.72 17.58
CA THR A 536 -4.78 -23.37 16.31
C THR A 536 -3.38 -23.99 16.22
N SER A 537 -3.10 -24.64 15.09
CA SER A 537 -1.87 -25.41 14.88
C SER A 537 -1.42 -25.37 13.43
N ILE A 538 -0.13 -25.61 13.22
CA ILE A 538 0.54 -25.62 11.92
C ILE A 538 1.17 -27.01 11.75
N PRO A 539 0.58 -27.93 10.96
CA PRO A 539 1.21 -29.17 10.57
C PRO A 539 2.51 -28.88 9.81
N LEU A 540 3.57 -29.56 10.19
CA LEU A 540 4.87 -29.45 9.52
C LEU A 540 5.09 -30.63 8.58
N ASP A 541 5.86 -30.38 7.53
CA ASP A 541 6.43 -31.44 6.74
C ASP A 541 7.33 -32.34 7.64
N PRO A 542 7.27 -33.68 7.54
CA PRO A 542 8.13 -34.57 8.32
C PRO A 542 9.63 -34.26 8.18
N GLU A 543 10.06 -33.72 7.06
CA GLU A 543 11.44 -33.30 6.83
C GLU A 543 11.87 -32.10 7.68
N TRP A 544 10.93 -31.35 8.21
CA TRP A 544 11.16 -30.16 9.07
C TRP A 544 10.99 -30.50 10.55
N SER A 545 11.15 -31.76 10.93
CA SER A 545 11.03 -32.22 12.30
C SER A 545 12.25 -31.82 13.13
N GLY A 546 12.04 -31.20 14.26
CA GLY A 546 13.09 -30.84 15.19
C GLY A 546 12.65 -29.73 16.15
N PRO A 547 13.43 -29.47 17.20
CA PRO A 547 13.17 -28.26 17.98
C PRO A 547 13.49 -27.03 17.16
N PHE A 548 12.62 -26.05 17.24
CA PHE A 548 12.84 -24.72 16.64
C PHE A 548 13.15 -23.72 17.74
N THR A 549 13.90 -22.68 17.39
CA THR A 549 14.03 -21.49 18.22
C THR A 549 13.18 -20.38 17.62
N ASN A 550 12.23 -19.83 18.38
CA ASN A 550 11.59 -18.59 17.98
C ASN A 550 12.60 -17.45 18.18
N VAL A 551 13.13 -16.92 17.06
CA VAL A 551 14.20 -15.92 17.10
C VAL A 551 13.78 -14.59 17.72
N VAL A 552 12.45 -14.32 17.78
CA VAL A 552 11.93 -13.09 18.35
C VAL A 552 12.06 -13.05 19.87
N ASN A 553 11.85 -14.19 20.53
CA ASN A 553 11.89 -14.28 22.00
C ASN A 553 12.88 -15.31 22.56
N GLY A 554 13.65 -15.98 21.70
CA GLY A 554 14.62 -17.00 22.11
C GLY A 554 14.02 -18.33 22.60
N ALA A 555 12.70 -18.47 22.63
CA ALA A 555 12.03 -19.65 23.17
C ALA A 555 12.23 -20.89 22.26
N SER A 556 12.48 -22.05 22.89
CA SER A 556 12.48 -23.34 22.18
C SER A 556 11.05 -23.82 21.98
N VAL A 557 10.70 -24.16 20.75
CA VAL A 557 9.37 -24.68 20.37
C VAL A 557 9.55 -26.06 19.78
N VAL A 558 8.94 -27.06 20.43
CA VAL A 558 9.02 -28.47 19.99
C VAL A 558 7.69 -28.86 19.34
N PRO A 559 7.68 -29.31 18.08
CA PRO A 559 6.49 -29.81 17.44
C PRO A 559 5.89 -30.99 18.22
N ARG A 560 4.58 -31.04 18.37
CA ARG A 560 3.86 -32.14 19.01
C ARG A 560 3.01 -32.85 17.96
N ARG A 561 3.24 -34.15 17.81
CA ARG A 561 2.55 -34.99 16.80
C ARG A 561 2.68 -34.40 15.38
N GLY A 562 3.85 -33.90 15.03
CA GLY A 562 4.14 -33.32 13.72
C GLY A 562 3.52 -31.91 13.47
N ALA A 563 3.08 -31.20 14.51
CA ALA A 563 2.53 -29.88 14.38
C ALA A 563 3.07 -28.90 15.44
N LEU A 564 3.19 -27.63 15.07
CA LEU A 564 3.41 -26.51 15.97
C LEU A 564 2.06 -26.04 16.51
N ARG A 565 1.93 -25.88 17.83
CA ARG A 565 0.78 -25.19 18.41
C ARG A 565 1.05 -23.70 18.40
N VAL A 566 0.18 -22.92 17.79
CA VAL A 566 0.35 -21.46 17.67
C VAL A 566 0.46 -20.80 19.04
N ARG A 567 -0.30 -21.25 20.03
CA ARG A 567 -0.21 -20.74 21.41
C ARG A 567 1.15 -20.97 22.07
N ASP A 568 1.90 -22.03 21.68
CA ASP A 568 3.24 -22.28 22.21
C ASP A 568 4.27 -21.38 21.48
N VAL A 569 4.10 -21.14 20.18
CA VAL A 569 4.94 -20.24 19.37
C VAL A 569 4.76 -18.78 19.79
N LEU A 570 3.52 -18.35 19.92
CA LEU A 570 3.13 -16.98 20.28
C LEU A 570 2.81 -16.86 21.78
N ALA A 571 3.51 -17.61 22.64
CA ALA A 571 3.22 -17.63 24.07
C ALA A 571 3.42 -16.28 24.74
N THR A 572 4.43 -15.52 24.30
CA THR A 572 4.85 -14.26 24.97
C THR A 572 5.06 -13.09 24.02
N VAL A 573 5.02 -13.32 22.70
CA VAL A 573 5.21 -12.28 21.68
C VAL A 573 4.18 -12.48 20.56
N PRO A 574 3.68 -11.40 19.96
CA PRO A 574 2.55 -11.48 19.02
C PRO A 574 2.94 -11.87 17.59
N VAL A 575 4.20 -12.21 17.31
CA VAL A 575 4.68 -12.67 16.00
C VAL A 575 5.71 -13.79 16.19
N GLY A 576 5.84 -14.69 15.21
CA GLY A 576 6.74 -15.82 15.30
C GLY A 576 7.62 -15.97 14.06
N VAL A 577 8.93 -16.13 14.28
CA VAL A 577 9.87 -16.57 13.25
C VAL A 577 10.72 -17.68 13.87
N LEU A 578 10.48 -18.89 13.42
CA LEU A 578 11.13 -20.08 13.95
C LEU A 578 12.30 -20.47 13.04
N SER A 579 13.46 -20.72 13.64
CA SER A 579 14.63 -21.25 12.94
C SER A 579 14.95 -22.63 13.47
N ALA A 580 15.03 -23.62 12.56
CA ALA A 580 15.65 -24.88 12.88
C ALA A 580 17.16 -24.70 13.09
N PRO A 581 17.81 -25.59 13.85
CA PRO A 581 19.27 -25.57 14.06
C PRO A 581 20.08 -25.51 12.77
#